data_11e269cc720458ed91431ee34ed622e8
#
_entry.id   11e269cc720458ed91431ee34ed622e8
#
_cell.length_a   1.000
_cell.length_b   1.000
_cell.length_c   1.000
_cell.angle_alpha   90.00
_cell.angle_beta   90.00
_cell.angle_gamma   90.00
#
_symmetry.space_group_name_H-M   'P 1'
#
loop_
_entity.id
_entity.type
_entity.pdbx_description
1 polymer ?
#
loop_
_entity_poly.entity_id
_entity_poly.type
_entity_poly.pdbx_seq_one_letter_code
_entity_poly.pdbx_strand_id
1 'polypeptide(L)'
;MIKSLLAIVLLAQTLMVPMTGDRARPTQPATLFHTLFNDFFDEADGTTYVQTGDIPAMWLRDSSAQTIPYLRFERTFPALRSRFAGVIERNARNIAVDPYANAFMANYHVWERKWEIDSLAAPTILASIYWRSTGDRTIFTPALRRALRIVVDTFRCEQIHKRCSPYVYPYRVKTNDAYAAGTGLIWSAFRPSDDPVLYRFNIPQNAAAVVALRAIAEMATDGYADPGVAREATTVADAVQVGIARYGVVWNASRKVWMYAYVVDGYGRVNFMDDANIPNLTTLPYLGWCSSFDRIYLNTRAFALSPANPYYFSGTYAQGLGSPHTNPNFVWPLGIIGRALTATGSAEVAQQITTLAETDGKDGLIHESFYDGGYWRYTRAEFGWANALYAELLFRSTAGFRAMPFVDGDEAIIPFQRPARTPTLASPLVQIHNAGLLYTTLGDLLAQAPNRR
;
A
#
# COMPACT_ATOMS: atom_id res chain seq x y z
N MET A 1 17.56 -24.31 7.93
CA MET A 1 16.34 -23.83 7.28
C MET A 1 15.13 -24.73 7.54
N ILE A 2 15.09 -26.01 7.12
CA ILE A 2 13.92 -26.92 7.32
C ILE A 2 13.49 -27.04 8.79
N LYS A 3 14.42 -27.14 9.76
CA LYS A 3 14.08 -27.25 11.21
C LYS A 3 13.44 -25.95 11.75
N SER A 4 13.86 -24.77 11.27
CA SER A 4 13.28 -23.50 11.68
C SER A 4 11.89 -23.30 11.06
N LEU A 5 11.70 -23.75 9.82
CA LEU A 5 10.42 -23.74 9.13
C LEU A 5 9.40 -24.69 9.80
N LEU A 6 9.83 -25.88 10.21
CA LEU A 6 9.01 -26.82 10.96
C LEU A 6 8.56 -26.24 12.30
N ALA A 7 9.42 -25.49 12.97
CA ALA A 7 9.11 -24.82 14.23
C ALA A 7 8.05 -23.70 14.05
N ILE A 8 8.07 -22.95 12.93
CA ILE A 8 7.03 -21.97 12.60
C ILE A 8 5.67 -22.66 12.41
N VAL A 9 5.63 -23.76 11.67
CA VAL A 9 4.39 -24.53 11.43
C VAL A 9 3.85 -25.12 12.75
N LEU A 10 4.71 -25.68 13.60
CA LEU A 10 4.33 -26.20 14.92
C LEU A 10 3.81 -25.08 15.85
N LEU A 11 4.44 -23.92 15.84
CA LEU A 11 3.98 -22.76 16.59
C LEU A 11 2.61 -22.28 16.10
N ALA A 12 2.41 -22.21 14.79
CA ALA A 12 1.13 -21.86 14.20
C ALA A 12 0.01 -22.86 14.55
N GLN A 13 0.31 -24.16 14.67
CA GLN A 13 -0.65 -25.18 15.10
C GLN A 13 -1.13 -24.97 16.54
N THR A 14 -0.30 -24.44 17.43
CA THR A 14 -0.66 -24.13 18.83
C THR A 14 -1.49 -22.85 18.97
N LEU A 15 -1.51 -22.00 17.94
CA LEU A 15 -2.15 -20.68 17.96
C LEU A 15 -3.47 -20.63 17.20
N MET A 16 -4.10 -21.79 16.92
CA MET A 16 -5.36 -21.90 16.18
C MET A 16 -6.47 -21.02 16.73
N VAL A 17 -7.12 -20.27 15.86
CA VAL A 17 -8.31 -19.45 16.16
C VAL A 17 -9.54 -20.34 16.04
N PRO A 18 -10.39 -20.46 17.07
CA PRO A 18 -11.72 -21.03 16.87
C PRO A 18 -12.55 -20.02 16.04
N MET A 19 -12.95 -20.43 14.86
CA MET A 19 -13.85 -19.66 14.01
C MET A 19 -15.30 -19.99 14.37
N THR A 20 -16.13 -18.96 14.48
CA THR A 20 -17.56 -19.12 14.76
C THR A 20 -18.34 -18.93 13.46
N GLY A 21 -19.02 -19.99 13.00
CA GLY A 21 -19.88 -19.96 11.81
C GLY A 21 -20.00 -21.38 11.22
N ASP A 22 -21.19 -21.77 10.79
CA ASP A 22 -21.48 -23.12 10.28
C ASP A 22 -20.73 -23.49 8.99
N ARG A 23 -20.09 -22.53 8.32
CA ARG A 23 -19.38 -22.71 7.04
C ARG A 23 -17.89 -22.41 7.12
N ALA A 24 -17.44 -21.71 8.16
CA ALA A 24 -16.05 -21.30 8.30
C ALA A 24 -15.17 -22.49 8.68
N ARG A 25 -14.18 -22.77 7.85
CA ARG A 25 -13.11 -23.73 8.17
C ARG A 25 -12.04 -23.02 8.98
N PRO A 26 -11.43 -23.67 9.98
CA PRO A 26 -10.27 -23.10 10.65
C PRO A 26 -9.16 -22.91 9.60
N THR A 27 -8.61 -21.70 9.51
CA THR A 27 -7.48 -21.41 8.63
C THR A 27 -6.32 -22.31 9.01
N GLN A 28 -5.84 -23.11 8.06
CA GLN A 28 -4.72 -24.01 8.28
C GLN A 28 -3.44 -23.20 8.50
N PRO A 29 -2.56 -23.59 9.42
CA PRO A 29 -1.26 -22.94 9.60
C PRO A 29 -0.45 -22.86 8.30
N ALA A 30 -0.57 -23.88 7.44
CA ALA A 30 0.08 -23.90 6.14
C ALA A 30 -0.36 -22.72 5.24
N THR A 31 -1.64 -22.34 5.29
CA THR A 31 -2.17 -21.20 4.53
C THR A 31 -1.53 -19.86 4.97
N LEU A 32 -1.34 -19.66 6.30
CA LEU A 32 -0.75 -18.44 6.83
C LEU A 32 0.69 -18.20 6.39
N PHE A 33 1.42 -19.27 6.13
CA PHE A 33 2.82 -19.21 5.73
C PHE A 33 3.05 -19.63 4.27
N HIS A 34 1.96 -19.84 3.52
CA HIS A 34 2.03 -20.31 2.13
C HIS A 34 2.98 -19.46 1.31
N THR A 35 2.75 -18.16 1.27
CA THR A 35 3.59 -17.19 0.55
C THR A 35 5.05 -17.26 0.98
N LEU A 36 5.34 -17.26 2.30
CA LEU A 36 6.71 -17.29 2.79
C LEU A 36 7.47 -18.57 2.36
N PHE A 37 6.77 -19.67 2.20
CA PHE A 37 7.39 -20.96 1.87
C PHE A 37 7.47 -21.22 0.37
N ASN A 38 6.52 -20.70 -0.41
CA ASN A 38 6.39 -21.05 -1.82
C ASN A 38 6.84 -19.93 -2.76
N ASP A 39 6.73 -18.66 -2.35
CA ASP A 39 7.02 -17.53 -3.24
C ASP A 39 8.41 -16.92 -3.05
N PHE A 40 9.14 -17.27 -1.96
CA PHE A 40 10.46 -16.70 -1.64
C PHE A 40 11.58 -17.64 -2.07
N PHE A 41 12.44 -17.17 -2.97
CA PHE A 41 13.57 -17.92 -3.53
C PHE A 41 14.88 -17.21 -3.21
N ASP A 42 15.76 -17.88 -2.45
CA ASP A 42 17.08 -17.36 -2.13
C ASP A 42 17.99 -17.54 -3.34
N GLU A 43 18.56 -16.44 -3.85
CA GLU A 43 19.36 -16.39 -5.06
C GLU A 43 20.86 -16.48 -4.76
N ALA A 44 21.64 -16.96 -5.75
CA ALA A 44 23.08 -17.15 -5.62
C ALA A 44 23.85 -15.84 -5.37
N ASP A 45 23.29 -14.68 -5.71
CA ASP A 45 23.88 -13.35 -5.51
C ASP A 45 23.59 -12.76 -4.11
N GLY A 46 23.03 -13.56 -3.22
CA GLY A 46 22.69 -13.18 -1.85
C GLY A 46 21.40 -12.38 -1.69
N THR A 47 20.64 -12.22 -2.79
CA THR A 47 19.32 -11.59 -2.74
C THR A 47 18.21 -12.63 -2.58
N THR A 48 16.99 -12.18 -2.31
CA THR A 48 15.79 -13.03 -2.30
C THR A 48 14.80 -12.52 -3.33
N TYR A 49 14.46 -13.37 -4.29
CA TYR A 49 13.42 -13.15 -5.27
C TYR A 49 12.07 -13.55 -4.69
N VAL A 50 11.05 -12.71 -4.85
CA VAL A 50 9.69 -12.99 -4.38
C VAL A 50 8.75 -13.02 -5.57
N GLN A 51 8.27 -14.21 -5.88
CA GLN A 51 7.32 -14.43 -6.96
C GLN A 51 5.92 -13.94 -6.56
N THR A 52 5.16 -13.42 -7.50
CA THR A 52 3.78 -13.00 -7.24
C THR A 52 2.82 -14.18 -7.46
N GLY A 53 2.87 -15.17 -6.56
CA GLY A 53 2.07 -16.38 -6.63
C GLY A 53 2.26 -17.15 -7.94
N ASP A 54 1.19 -17.35 -8.71
CA ASP A 54 1.17 -18.13 -9.96
C ASP A 54 1.80 -17.42 -11.18
N ILE A 55 2.25 -16.16 -11.04
CA ILE A 55 3.00 -15.45 -12.10
C ILE A 55 4.49 -15.45 -11.78
N PRO A 56 5.37 -15.95 -12.70
CA PRO A 56 6.81 -16.07 -12.47
C PRO A 56 7.54 -14.73 -12.63
N ALA A 57 7.05 -13.71 -11.95
CA ALA A 57 7.64 -12.38 -11.92
C ALA A 57 7.52 -11.76 -10.52
N MET A 58 8.40 -10.83 -10.20
CA MET A 58 8.46 -10.09 -8.94
C MET A 58 8.02 -8.66 -9.17
N TRP A 59 6.80 -8.32 -8.75
CA TRP A 59 6.36 -6.94 -8.64
C TRP A 59 7.02 -6.27 -7.44
N LEU A 60 7.44 -5.03 -7.60
CA LEU A 60 8.07 -4.25 -6.52
C LEU A 60 7.08 -4.00 -5.37
N ARG A 61 5.83 -3.69 -5.67
CA ARG A 61 4.73 -3.52 -4.71
C ARG A 61 4.43 -4.82 -4.00
N ASP A 62 4.14 -5.87 -4.78
CA ASP A 62 3.70 -7.18 -4.26
C ASP A 62 4.76 -7.81 -3.38
N SER A 63 6.02 -7.89 -3.84
CA SER A 63 7.10 -8.46 -3.05
C SER A 63 7.29 -7.78 -1.70
N SER A 64 7.08 -6.46 -1.65
CA SER A 64 7.13 -5.69 -0.41
C SER A 64 5.96 -6.03 0.51
N ALA A 65 4.74 -6.08 -0.05
CA ALA A 65 3.54 -6.44 0.69
C ALA A 65 3.54 -7.91 1.15
N GLN A 66 4.11 -8.82 0.35
CA GLN A 66 4.29 -10.23 0.71
C GLN A 66 5.33 -10.43 1.84
N THR A 67 6.25 -9.49 2.03
CA THR A 67 7.31 -9.59 3.04
C THR A 67 6.89 -9.01 4.40
N ILE A 68 6.22 -7.87 4.41
CA ILE A 68 5.88 -7.10 5.62
C ILE A 68 5.20 -7.96 6.72
N PRO A 69 4.20 -8.81 6.45
CA PRO A 69 3.51 -9.59 7.47
C PRO A 69 4.43 -10.52 8.28
N TYR A 70 5.49 -10.99 7.66
CA TYR A 70 6.39 -11.98 8.23
C TYR A 70 7.58 -11.39 8.99
N LEU A 71 7.81 -10.08 8.92
CA LEU A 71 8.90 -9.40 9.65
C LEU A 71 8.83 -9.65 11.15
N ARG A 72 7.63 -9.83 11.71
CA ARG A 72 7.40 -10.14 13.13
C ARG A 72 8.07 -11.43 13.62
N PHE A 73 8.39 -12.33 12.69
CA PHE A 73 9.01 -13.62 13.02
C PHE A 73 10.54 -13.57 13.00
N GLU A 74 11.14 -12.45 12.59
CA GLU A 74 12.59 -12.31 12.45
C GLU A 74 13.34 -12.56 13.76
N ARG A 75 12.81 -12.06 14.90
CA ARG A 75 13.43 -12.27 16.21
C ARG A 75 13.34 -13.72 16.67
N THR A 76 12.22 -14.38 16.39
CA THR A 76 12.00 -15.79 16.76
C THR A 76 12.78 -16.73 15.84
N PHE A 77 12.93 -16.36 14.57
CA PHE A 77 13.58 -17.15 13.54
C PHE A 77 14.64 -16.32 12.81
N PRO A 78 15.86 -16.17 13.39
CA PRO A 78 16.91 -15.31 12.82
C PRO A 78 17.31 -15.65 11.39
N ALA A 79 17.08 -16.88 10.92
CA ALA A 79 17.29 -17.28 9.54
C ALA A 79 16.43 -16.50 8.53
N LEU A 80 15.32 -15.88 8.97
CA LEU A 80 14.51 -15.01 8.13
C LEU A 80 15.13 -13.63 7.89
N ARG A 81 16.06 -13.21 8.76
CA ARG A 81 16.73 -11.90 8.66
C ARG A 81 17.44 -11.73 7.32
N SER A 82 18.28 -12.69 6.94
CA SER A 82 19.01 -12.67 5.67
C SER A 82 18.06 -12.68 4.47
N ARG A 83 16.97 -13.44 4.56
CA ARG A 83 15.96 -13.53 3.52
C ARG A 83 15.25 -12.19 3.30
N PHE A 84 14.80 -11.53 4.38
CA PHE A 84 14.13 -10.22 4.28
C PHE A 84 15.09 -9.11 3.85
N ALA A 85 16.32 -9.11 4.36
CA ALA A 85 17.36 -8.20 3.88
C ALA A 85 17.67 -8.45 2.39
N GLY A 86 17.63 -9.73 1.95
CA GLY A 86 17.78 -10.13 0.55
C GLY A 86 16.67 -9.57 -0.35
N VAL A 87 15.40 -9.52 0.12
CA VAL A 87 14.30 -8.88 -0.62
C VAL A 87 14.54 -7.38 -0.78
N ILE A 88 14.97 -6.70 0.28
CA ILE A 88 15.26 -5.25 0.26
C ILE A 88 16.38 -4.95 -0.74
N GLU A 89 17.47 -5.71 -0.69
CA GLU A 89 18.60 -5.57 -1.61
C GLU A 89 18.16 -5.83 -3.06
N ARG A 90 17.32 -6.87 -3.29
CA ARG A 90 16.76 -7.20 -4.60
C ARG A 90 15.93 -6.07 -5.18
N ASN A 91 15.00 -5.54 -4.39
CA ASN A 91 14.18 -4.40 -4.80
C ASN A 91 15.04 -3.17 -5.12
N ALA A 92 16.09 -2.91 -4.33
CA ALA A 92 17.01 -1.81 -4.59
C ALA A 92 17.75 -1.98 -5.94
N ARG A 93 18.17 -3.18 -6.28
CA ARG A 93 18.82 -3.48 -7.57
C ARG A 93 17.83 -3.37 -8.73
N ASN A 94 16.61 -3.86 -8.59
CA ASN A 94 15.54 -3.73 -9.59
C ASN A 94 15.24 -2.25 -9.90
N ILE A 95 15.07 -1.41 -8.86
CA ILE A 95 14.87 0.05 -9.02
C ILE A 95 16.03 0.69 -9.77
N ALA A 96 17.26 0.24 -9.54
CA ALA A 96 18.45 0.76 -10.22
C ALA A 96 18.53 0.32 -11.69
N VAL A 97 17.87 -0.77 -12.07
CA VAL A 97 17.76 -1.23 -13.49
C VAL A 97 16.79 -0.33 -14.26
N ASP A 98 15.55 -0.18 -13.77
CA ASP A 98 14.56 0.72 -14.39
C ASP A 98 13.54 1.19 -13.33
N PRO A 99 13.57 2.46 -12.89
CA PRO A 99 12.65 2.99 -11.90
C PRO A 99 11.21 3.15 -12.42
N TYR A 100 10.97 2.96 -13.70
CA TYR A 100 9.64 3.03 -14.32
C TYR A 100 9.02 1.65 -14.56
N ALA A 101 9.75 0.58 -14.26
CA ALA A 101 9.23 -0.78 -14.31
C ALA A 101 8.56 -1.15 -12.98
N ASN A 102 7.44 -1.87 -13.06
CA ASN A 102 6.73 -2.37 -11.91
C ASN A 102 7.08 -3.83 -11.57
N ALA A 103 7.53 -4.64 -12.56
CA ALA A 103 7.84 -6.06 -12.36
C ALA A 103 9.12 -6.51 -13.07
N PHE A 104 9.80 -7.50 -12.47
CA PHE A 104 11.10 -8.02 -12.91
C PHE A 104 11.14 -9.55 -12.84
N MET A 105 11.94 -10.14 -13.73
CA MET A 105 12.29 -11.56 -13.69
C MET A 105 13.43 -11.85 -12.70
N ALA A 106 13.67 -13.13 -12.40
CA ALA A 106 14.76 -13.55 -11.51
C ALA A 106 16.15 -13.11 -11.98
N ASN A 107 16.37 -12.93 -13.26
CA ASN A 107 17.61 -12.43 -13.87
C ASN A 107 17.69 -10.90 -13.99
N TYR A 108 16.86 -10.14 -13.29
CA TYR A 108 16.75 -8.67 -13.34
C TYR A 108 16.21 -8.08 -14.64
N HIS A 109 15.80 -8.89 -15.64
CA HIS A 109 15.14 -8.34 -16.80
C HIS A 109 13.76 -7.78 -16.44
N VAL A 110 13.40 -6.67 -17.05
CA VAL A 110 12.07 -6.06 -16.87
C VAL A 110 11.02 -7.03 -17.43
N TRP A 111 10.08 -7.44 -16.57
CA TRP A 111 8.91 -8.22 -16.96
C TRP A 111 7.81 -7.31 -17.50
N GLU A 112 7.53 -6.22 -16.73
CA GLU A 112 6.53 -5.23 -17.09
C GLU A 112 7.02 -3.81 -16.77
N ARG A 113 6.72 -2.88 -17.68
CA ARG A 113 7.12 -1.47 -17.55
C ARG A 113 5.90 -0.56 -17.50
N LYS A 114 5.15 -0.64 -16.40
CA LYS A 114 4.04 0.24 -16.08
C LYS A 114 4.47 1.20 -14.97
N TRP A 115 4.49 2.49 -15.26
CA TRP A 115 4.84 3.48 -14.26
C TRP A 115 3.70 3.68 -13.25
N GLU A 116 3.97 3.28 -12.03
CA GLU A 116 3.13 3.37 -10.85
C GLU A 116 3.96 3.93 -9.71
N ILE A 117 3.42 4.91 -8.98
CA ILE A 117 4.13 5.55 -7.87
C ILE A 117 4.40 4.54 -6.74
N ASP A 118 3.45 3.66 -6.49
CA ASP A 118 3.54 2.65 -5.43
C ASP A 118 4.60 1.59 -5.68
N SER A 119 4.98 1.34 -6.94
CA SER A 119 6.10 0.45 -7.28
C SER A 119 7.44 0.93 -6.71
N LEU A 120 7.64 2.24 -6.50
CA LEU A 120 8.80 2.78 -5.81
C LEU A 120 8.55 3.03 -4.31
N ALA A 121 7.31 3.33 -3.93
CA ALA A 121 6.98 3.63 -2.55
C ALA A 121 7.02 2.37 -1.67
N ALA A 122 6.46 1.24 -2.13
CA ALA A 122 6.34 0.03 -1.33
C ALA A 122 7.69 -0.58 -0.90
N PRO A 123 8.71 -0.73 -1.79
CA PRO A 123 10.04 -1.19 -1.36
C PRO A 123 10.72 -0.27 -0.35
N THR A 124 10.53 1.03 -0.51
CA THR A 124 11.06 2.04 0.41
C THR A 124 10.43 1.91 1.79
N ILE A 125 9.10 1.73 1.84
CA ILE A 125 8.34 1.51 3.07
C ILE A 125 8.78 0.20 3.73
N LEU A 126 8.93 -0.89 2.97
CA LEU A 126 9.45 -2.16 3.47
C LEU A 126 10.82 -2.00 4.15
N ALA A 127 11.76 -1.34 3.48
CA ALA A 127 13.11 -1.13 4.04
C ALA A 127 13.07 -0.35 5.36
N SER A 128 12.23 0.68 5.45
CA SER A 128 12.05 1.47 6.67
C SER A 128 11.41 0.65 7.81
N ILE A 129 10.34 -0.11 7.51
CA ILE A 129 9.68 -0.95 8.50
C ILE A 129 10.65 -2.01 9.03
N TYR A 130 11.37 -2.69 8.12
CA TYR A 130 12.36 -3.69 8.50
C TYR A 130 13.42 -3.10 9.44
N TRP A 131 14.05 -1.99 9.05
CA TRP A 131 15.07 -1.35 9.88
C TRP A 131 14.53 -0.93 11.25
N ARG A 132 13.38 -0.26 11.28
CA ARG A 132 12.77 0.18 12.54
C ARG A 132 12.37 -0.98 13.43
N SER A 133 11.87 -2.08 12.85
CA SER A 133 11.41 -3.24 13.61
C SER A 133 12.54 -4.12 14.13
N THR A 134 13.64 -4.23 13.39
CA THR A 134 14.74 -5.15 13.71
C THR A 134 15.97 -4.45 14.30
N GLY A 135 16.14 -3.16 14.03
CA GLY A 135 17.39 -2.43 14.30
C GLY A 135 18.55 -2.84 13.38
N ASP A 136 18.29 -3.71 12.39
CA ASP A 136 19.32 -4.23 11.50
C ASP A 136 19.82 -3.18 10.53
N ARG A 137 21.07 -2.77 10.72
CA ARG A 137 21.73 -1.77 9.88
C ARG A 137 22.45 -2.36 8.67
N THR A 138 22.48 -3.69 8.53
CA THR A 138 23.16 -4.35 7.40
C THR A 138 22.47 -4.08 6.06
N ILE A 139 21.18 -3.67 6.09
CA ILE A 139 20.45 -3.26 4.89
C ILE A 139 20.94 -1.94 4.28
N PHE A 140 21.70 -1.12 5.03
CA PHE A 140 22.22 0.15 4.51
C PHE A 140 23.38 -0.07 3.53
N THR A 141 23.11 -0.80 2.48
CA THR A 141 24.04 -1.12 1.39
C THR A 141 24.20 0.06 0.41
N PRO A 142 25.27 0.06 -0.41
CA PRO A 142 25.39 1.02 -1.52
C PRO A 142 24.24 0.92 -2.53
N ALA A 143 23.68 -0.28 -2.75
CA ALA A 143 22.54 -0.47 -3.67
C ALA A 143 21.27 0.19 -3.12
N LEU A 144 20.94 -0.01 -1.85
CA LEU A 144 19.79 0.67 -1.22
C LEU A 144 20.00 2.19 -1.23
N ARG A 145 21.18 2.71 -0.89
CA ARG A 145 21.48 4.15 -0.98
C ARG A 145 21.19 4.71 -2.36
N ARG A 146 21.66 4.02 -3.39
CA ARG A 146 21.41 4.40 -4.79
C ARG A 146 19.93 4.38 -5.13
N ALA A 147 19.23 3.33 -4.72
CA ALA A 147 17.79 3.19 -4.98
C ALA A 147 16.99 4.31 -4.32
N LEU A 148 17.26 4.65 -3.05
CA LEU A 148 16.59 5.75 -2.35
C LEU A 148 16.79 7.10 -3.06
N ARG A 149 18.00 7.34 -3.59
CA ARG A 149 18.27 8.54 -4.41
C ARG A 149 17.46 8.53 -5.69
N ILE A 150 17.42 7.41 -6.42
CA ILE A 150 16.63 7.24 -7.65
C ILE A 150 15.15 7.49 -7.38
N VAL A 151 14.60 6.98 -6.27
CA VAL A 151 13.19 7.22 -5.88
C VAL A 151 12.92 8.72 -5.72
N VAL A 152 13.75 9.45 -4.98
CA VAL A 152 13.58 10.91 -4.78
C VAL A 152 13.65 11.64 -6.12
N ASP A 153 14.65 11.33 -6.95
CA ASP A 153 14.84 11.98 -8.25
C ASP A 153 13.68 11.69 -9.20
N THR A 154 13.18 10.45 -9.22
CA THR A 154 12.04 10.05 -10.06
C THR A 154 10.76 10.76 -9.61
N PHE A 155 10.44 10.77 -8.32
CA PHE A 155 9.25 11.44 -7.82
C PHE A 155 9.29 12.95 -8.08
N ARG A 156 10.45 13.58 -7.89
CA ARG A 156 10.65 14.99 -8.23
C ARG A 156 10.48 15.26 -9.72
N CYS A 157 10.99 14.37 -10.57
CA CYS A 157 10.85 14.47 -12.01
C CYS A 157 9.37 14.35 -12.42
N GLU A 158 8.63 13.43 -11.85
CA GLU A 158 7.24 13.19 -12.17
C GLU A 158 6.28 14.28 -11.65
N GLN A 159 6.70 15.15 -10.74
CA GLN A 159 5.96 16.39 -10.43
C GLN A 159 5.89 17.38 -11.62
N ILE A 160 6.87 17.30 -12.52
CA ILE A 160 6.97 18.13 -13.73
C ILE A 160 7.05 17.29 -15.01
N HIS A 161 6.47 16.12 -15.01
CA HIS A 161 6.51 15.03 -16.00
C HIS A 161 6.89 15.48 -17.43
N LYS A 162 6.11 16.37 -18.06
CA LYS A 162 6.35 16.84 -19.45
C LYS A 162 7.72 17.46 -19.70
N ARG A 163 8.42 17.93 -18.67
CA ARG A 163 9.72 18.63 -18.79
C ARG A 163 10.90 17.76 -18.37
N CYS A 164 10.65 16.63 -17.71
CA CYS A 164 11.69 15.85 -17.06
C CYS A 164 11.60 14.35 -17.39
N SER A 165 10.39 13.79 -17.44
CA SER A 165 10.22 12.34 -17.50
C SER A 165 10.68 11.74 -18.82
N PRO A 166 11.51 10.67 -18.79
CA PRO A 166 11.79 9.85 -19.96
C PRO A 166 10.69 8.83 -20.24
N TYR A 167 9.67 8.74 -19.36
CA TYR A 167 8.60 7.77 -19.50
C TYR A 167 7.58 8.23 -20.54
N VAL A 168 7.33 7.37 -21.53
CA VAL A 168 6.29 7.58 -22.53
C VAL A 168 5.18 6.58 -22.26
N TYR A 169 3.96 7.08 -22.08
CA TYR A 169 2.78 6.24 -21.91
C TYR A 169 2.57 5.32 -23.13
N PRO A 170 2.61 3.97 -22.95
CA PRO A 170 2.70 3.04 -24.08
C PRO A 170 1.39 2.80 -24.82
N TYR A 171 0.26 3.21 -24.26
CA TYR A 171 -1.06 2.88 -24.82
C TYR A 171 -1.77 4.10 -25.41
N ARG A 172 -2.40 3.92 -26.56
CA ARG A 172 -3.37 4.88 -27.12
C ARG A 172 -4.71 4.78 -26.40
N VAL A 173 -4.74 4.97 -25.10
CA VAL A 173 -5.99 5.03 -24.36
C VAL A 173 -6.55 6.45 -24.48
N LYS A 174 -7.87 6.59 -24.61
CA LYS A 174 -8.58 7.87 -24.49
C LYS A 174 -8.55 8.38 -23.04
N THR A 175 -7.35 8.50 -22.48
CA THR A 175 -7.16 9.17 -21.19
C THR A 175 -7.10 10.65 -21.47
N ASN A 176 -7.68 11.43 -20.57
CA ASN A 176 -7.58 12.87 -20.67
C ASN A 176 -6.19 13.29 -20.18
N ASP A 177 -5.24 13.40 -21.13
CA ASP A 177 -3.84 13.72 -20.83
C ASP A 177 -3.61 15.16 -20.36
N ALA A 178 -4.66 15.97 -20.31
CA ALA A 178 -4.57 17.30 -19.75
C ALA A 178 -4.52 17.26 -18.22
N TYR A 179 -3.46 17.80 -17.64
CA TYR A 179 -3.29 17.95 -16.20
C TYR A 179 -2.60 19.29 -15.90
N ALA A 180 -2.88 19.83 -14.71
CA ALA A 180 -2.31 21.09 -14.27
C ALA A 180 -0.84 20.94 -13.89
N ALA A 181 -0.01 21.88 -14.33
CA ALA A 181 1.36 21.99 -13.87
C ALA A 181 1.44 22.66 -12.49
N GLY A 182 2.49 22.37 -11.72
CA GLY A 182 2.76 23.04 -10.45
C GLY A 182 1.81 22.67 -9.32
N THR A 183 1.14 21.52 -9.41
CA THR A 183 0.25 21.02 -8.34
C THR A 183 1.02 20.50 -7.12
N GLY A 184 2.29 20.19 -7.27
CA GLY A 184 3.07 19.43 -6.29
C GLY A 184 2.83 17.92 -6.33
N LEU A 185 1.76 17.47 -6.99
CA LEU A 185 1.43 16.04 -7.11
C LEU A 185 2.34 15.33 -8.11
N ILE A 186 2.58 14.05 -7.87
CA ILE A 186 3.36 13.17 -8.73
C ILE A 186 2.43 12.57 -9.79
N TRP A 187 2.82 12.68 -11.05
CA TRP A 187 2.13 12.11 -12.19
C TRP A 187 2.24 10.57 -12.18
N SER A 188 1.16 9.86 -12.46
CA SER A 188 1.14 8.42 -12.63
C SER A 188 0.49 8.01 -13.94
N ALA A 189 1.01 6.96 -14.57
CA ALA A 189 0.44 6.36 -15.76
C ALA A 189 -0.61 5.32 -15.40
N PHE A 190 -0.32 4.52 -14.38
CA PHE A 190 -1.11 3.40 -13.93
C PHE A 190 -1.43 3.51 -12.43
N ARG A 191 -2.44 2.76 -12.00
CA ARG A 191 -2.83 2.61 -10.60
C ARG A 191 -2.37 1.25 -10.07
N PRO A 192 -2.50 0.98 -8.76
CA PRO A 192 -1.99 -0.26 -8.15
C PRO A 192 -2.57 -1.58 -8.70
N SER A 193 -3.58 -1.52 -9.55
CA SER A 193 -4.13 -2.67 -10.28
C SER A 193 -3.51 -2.88 -11.66
N ASP A 194 -2.40 -2.20 -11.96
CA ASP A 194 -1.72 -2.22 -13.27
C ASP A 194 -2.59 -1.70 -14.43
N ASP A 195 -3.70 -0.98 -14.12
CA ASP A 195 -4.58 -0.37 -15.12
C ASP A 195 -4.33 1.12 -15.26
N PRO A 196 -4.61 1.70 -16.44
CA PRO A 196 -4.45 3.12 -16.69
C PRO A 196 -5.28 3.99 -15.74
N VAL A 197 -4.70 5.08 -15.25
CA VAL A 197 -5.43 6.10 -14.49
C VAL A 197 -6.26 6.98 -15.43
N LEU A 198 -7.47 7.37 -14.99
CA LEU A 198 -8.34 8.27 -15.76
C LEU A 198 -7.79 9.70 -15.79
N TYR A 199 -7.36 10.23 -14.64
CA TYR A 199 -6.66 11.50 -14.47
C TYR A 199 -5.30 11.24 -13.82
N ARG A 200 -4.31 12.05 -14.12
CA ARG A 200 -2.90 11.72 -13.91
C ARG A 200 -2.40 11.81 -12.48
N PHE A 201 -3.17 12.31 -11.56
CA PHE A 201 -2.81 12.36 -10.16
C PHE A 201 -3.68 11.40 -9.33
N ASN A 202 -3.16 10.20 -9.08
CA ASN A 202 -3.80 9.23 -8.19
C ASN A 202 -3.47 9.59 -6.74
N ILE A 203 -4.49 9.87 -5.94
CA ILE A 203 -4.33 10.42 -4.58
C ILE A 203 -3.81 9.36 -3.59
N PRO A 204 -4.31 8.11 -3.56
CA PRO A 204 -3.73 7.07 -2.69
C PRO A 204 -2.25 6.82 -2.95
N GLN A 205 -1.84 6.74 -4.22
CA GLN A 205 -0.43 6.57 -4.57
C GLN A 205 0.43 7.77 -4.17
N ASN A 206 -0.09 8.99 -4.32
CA ASN A 206 0.59 10.20 -3.86
C ASN A 206 0.73 10.21 -2.32
N ALA A 207 -0.26 9.72 -1.59
CA ALA A 207 -0.15 9.54 -0.14
C ALA A 207 0.95 8.53 0.21
N ALA A 208 1.04 7.40 -0.52
CA ALA A 208 2.13 6.43 -0.38
C ALA A 208 3.51 7.03 -0.65
N ALA A 209 3.61 7.91 -1.67
CA ALA A 209 4.85 8.62 -1.97
C ALA A 209 5.30 9.52 -0.82
N VAL A 210 4.37 10.25 -0.17
CA VAL A 210 4.71 11.06 1.02
C VAL A 210 5.26 10.19 2.13
N VAL A 211 4.61 9.05 2.42
CA VAL A 211 5.06 8.10 3.45
C VAL A 211 6.45 7.58 3.13
N ALA A 212 6.68 7.14 1.88
CA ALA A 212 7.99 6.67 1.42
C ALA A 212 9.08 7.75 1.49
N LEU A 213 8.79 8.98 1.06
CA LEU A 213 9.74 10.09 1.09
C LEU A 213 10.12 10.50 2.53
N ARG A 214 9.18 10.44 3.48
CA ARG A 214 9.49 10.65 4.90
C ARG A 214 10.40 9.52 5.43
N ALA A 215 10.14 8.28 5.04
CA ALA A 215 10.99 7.14 5.37
C ALA A 215 12.40 7.29 4.76
N ILE A 216 12.51 7.77 3.51
CA ILE A 216 13.82 8.08 2.89
C ILE A 216 14.56 9.13 3.69
N ALA A 217 13.89 10.22 4.08
CA ALA A 217 14.52 11.30 4.83
C ALA A 217 15.13 10.79 6.16
N GLU A 218 14.43 9.90 6.86
CA GLU A 218 14.92 9.27 8.07
C GLU A 218 16.10 8.31 7.80
N MET A 219 15.95 7.38 6.84
CA MET A 219 17.03 6.46 6.48
C MET A 219 18.27 7.17 5.94
N ALA A 220 18.09 8.28 5.21
CA ALA A 220 19.20 9.10 4.73
C ALA A 220 19.94 9.78 5.89
N THR A 221 19.22 10.28 6.90
CA THR A 221 19.81 10.93 8.07
C THR A 221 20.50 9.91 8.97
N ASP A 222 19.76 8.91 9.43
CA ASP A 222 20.20 8.01 10.50
C ASP A 222 20.94 6.77 9.98
N GLY A 223 20.63 6.36 8.75
CA GLY A 223 21.26 5.22 8.09
C GLY A 223 22.56 5.58 7.38
N TYR A 224 22.55 6.63 6.59
CA TYR A 224 23.64 7.00 5.68
C TYR A 224 24.37 8.29 6.02
N ALA A 225 23.92 9.06 7.00
CA ALA A 225 24.43 10.40 7.31
C ALA A 225 24.44 11.33 6.05
N ASP A 226 23.38 11.28 5.23
CA ASP A 226 23.24 12.02 3.99
C ASP A 226 22.15 13.10 4.11
N PRO A 227 22.49 14.27 4.70
CA PRO A 227 21.52 15.35 4.90
C PRO A 227 21.03 15.98 3.57
N GLY A 228 21.74 15.75 2.47
CA GLY A 228 21.37 16.22 1.14
C GLY A 228 20.11 15.50 0.66
N VAL A 229 20.16 14.18 0.58
CA VAL A 229 19.02 13.32 0.21
C VAL A 229 17.85 13.52 1.18
N ALA A 230 18.13 13.62 2.49
CA ALA A 230 17.10 13.84 3.50
C ALA A 230 16.30 15.15 3.26
N ARG A 231 16.98 16.25 2.96
CA ARG A 231 16.31 17.54 2.64
C ARG A 231 15.52 17.48 1.36
N GLU A 232 16.07 16.87 0.31
CA GLU A 232 15.37 16.75 -0.97
C GLU A 232 14.11 15.88 -0.84
N ALA A 233 14.19 14.73 -0.18
CA ALA A 233 13.05 13.86 0.11
C ALA A 233 11.96 14.62 0.90
N THR A 234 12.36 15.37 1.94
CA THR A 234 11.43 16.20 2.72
C THR A 234 10.75 17.25 1.86
N THR A 235 11.49 17.96 1.00
CA THR A 235 10.96 19.00 0.12
C THR A 235 9.90 18.42 -0.86
N VAL A 236 10.20 17.27 -1.46
CA VAL A 236 9.24 16.59 -2.36
C VAL A 236 8.01 16.12 -1.58
N ALA A 237 8.20 15.52 -0.39
CA ALA A 237 7.10 15.08 0.46
C ALA A 237 6.16 16.23 0.85
N ASP A 238 6.72 17.39 1.25
CA ASP A 238 5.94 18.57 1.61
C ASP A 238 5.12 19.08 0.42
N ALA A 239 5.73 19.15 -0.77
CA ALA A 239 5.04 19.60 -1.98
C ALA A 239 3.87 18.65 -2.34
N VAL A 240 4.08 17.33 -2.27
CA VAL A 240 3.02 16.35 -2.53
C VAL A 240 1.91 16.45 -1.49
N GLN A 241 2.26 16.58 -0.22
CA GLN A 241 1.28 16.69 0.88
C GLN A 241 0.39 17.94 0.70
N VAL A 242 0.98 19.08 0.35
CA VAL A 242 0.23 20.31 0.02
C VAL A 242 -0.64 20.08 -1.22
N GLY A 243 -0.13 19.39 -2.24
CA GLY A 243 -0.88 19.04 -3.44
C GLY A 243 -2.11 18.17 -3.12
N ILE A 244 -1.98 17.16 -2.27
CA ILE A 244 -3.11 16.32 -1.82
C ILE A 244 -4.14 17.16 -1.07
N ALA A 245 -3.71 18.01 -0.14
CA ALA A 245 -4.63 18.87 0.62
C ALA A 245 -5.41 19.82 -0.28
N ARG A 246 -4.76 20.38 -1.31
CA ARG A 246 -5.36 21.39 -2.21
C ARG A 246 -6.23 20.78 -3.30
N TYR A 247 -5.85 19.66 -3.87
CA TYR A 247 -6.47 19.11 -5.08
C TYR A 247 -7.13 17.74 -4.82
N GLY A 248 -6.65 17.00 -3.83
CA GLY A 248 -7.11 15.64 -3.54
C GLY A 248 -8.28 15.58 -2.54
N VAL A 249 -8.42 16.58 -1.67
CA VAL A 249 -9.58 16.72 -0.77
C VAL A 249 -10.63 17.59 -1.45
N VAL A 250 -11.79 16.99 -1.78
CA VAL A 250 -12.79 17.60 -2.66
C VAL A 250 -14.20 17.49 -2.05
N TRP A 251 -15.01 18.51 -2.31
CA TRP A 251 -16.43 18.49 -1.93
C TRP A 251 -17.21 17.54 -2.83
N ASN A 252 -17.79 16.50 -2.25
CA ASN A 252 -18.73 15.63 -2.95
C ASN A 252 -20.15 16.19 -2.80
N ALA A 253 -20.67 16.78 -3.87
CA ALA A 253 -21.95 17.48 -3.85
C ALA A 253 -23.14 16.55 -3.60
N SER A 254 -23.09 15.30 -4.07
CA SER A 254 -24.16 14.33 -3.88
C SER A 254 -24.27 13.86 -2.42
N ARG A 255 -23.15 13.75 -1.72
CA ARG A 255 -23.08 13.33 -0.33
C ARG A 255 -22.99 14.50 0.66
N LYS A 256 -22.77 15.71 0.15
CA LYS A 256 -22.60 16.95 0.94
C LYS A 256 -21.49 16.84 2.00
N VAL A 257 -20.35 16.27 1.62
CA VAL A 257 -19.19 16.08 2.50
C VAL A 257 -17.89 16.36 1.77
N TRP A 258 -16.87 16.75 2.51
CA TRP A 258 -15.47 16.74 2.06
C TRP A 258 -14.92 15.33 2.18
N MET A 259 -14.26 14.85 1.13
CA MET A 259 -13.64 13.51 1.07
C MET A 259 -12.45 13.51 0.12
N TYR A 260 -11.63 12.47 0.18
CA TYR A 260 -10.59 12.25 -0.82
C TYR A 260 -11.21 11.81 -2.16
N ALA A 261 -10.71 12.38 -3.25
CA ALA A 261 -10.91 11.84 -4.59
C ALA A 261 -9.93 10.70 -4.86
N TYR A 262 -10.26 9.78 -5.76
CA TYR A 262 -9.34 8.72 -6.16
C TYR A 262 -8.28 9.23 -7.14
N VAL A 263 -8.73 9.95 -8.19
CA VAL A 263 -7.84 10.63 -9.12
C VAL A 263 -8.33 12.04 -9.44
N VAL A 264 -7.37 12.93 -9.69
CA VAL A 264 -7.63 14.33 -10.06
C VAL A 264 -6.71 14.77 -11.20
N ASP A 265 -7.10 15.85 -11.93
CA ASP A 265 -6.28 16.44 -12.99
C ASP A 265 -5.62 17.78 -12.60
N GLY A 266 -5.97 18.32 -11.45
CA GLY A 266 -5.51 19.64 -10.97
C GLY A 266 -6.24 20.84 -11.58
N TYR A 267 -7.12 20.64 -12.58
CA TYR A 267 -7.99 21.66 -13.16
C TYR A 267 -9.42 21.66 -12.60
N GLY A 268 -9.71 20.75 -11.64
CA GLY A 268 -11.01 20.61 -11.00
C GLY A 268 -11.81 19.40 -11.46
N ARG A 269 -11.31 18.61 -12.43
CA ARG A 269 -11.93 17.31 -12.74
C ARG A 269 -11.46 16.29 -11.73
N VAL A 270 -12.42 15.53 -11.22
CA VAL A 270 -12.20 14.50 -10.19
C VAL A 270 -12.94 13.22 -10.55
N ASN A 271 -12.43 12.09 -10.11
CA ASN A 271 -13.16 10.83 -10.12
C ASN A 271 -13.28 10.31 -8.70
N PHE A 272 -14.53 10.11 -8.27
CA PHE A 272 -14.85 9.47 -7.02
C PHE A 272 -15.09 7.99 -7.27
N MET A 273 -14.14 7.18 -6.93
CA MET A 273 -14.20 5.72 -6.88
C MET A 273 -13.26 5.23 -5.78
N ASP A 274 -13.25 3.96 -5.51
CA ASP A 274 -12.15 3.26 -4.85
C ASP A 274 -11.98 1.89 -5.50
N ASP A 275 -10.76 1.39 -5.46
CA ASP A 275 -10.30 0.13 -6.04
C ASP A 275 -9.73 -0.73 -4.92
N ALA A 276 -9.89 -2.04 -4.98
CA ALA A 276 -9.41 -2.94 -3.93
C ALA A 276 -7.88 -3.01 -3.82
N ASN A 277 -7.14 -2.65 -4.87
CA ASN A 277 -5.68 -2.74 -4.90
C ASN A 277 -5.04 -1.64 -4.06
N ILE A 278 -4.09 -2.02 -3.20
CA ILE A 278 -3.44 -1.13 -2.22
C ILE A 278 -2.15 -0.53 -2.83
N PRO A 279 -1.94 0.79 -2.68
CA PRO A 279 -2.68 1.77 -1.88
C PRO A 279 -3.99 2.22 -2.51
N ASN A 280 -5.05 2.25 -1.73
CA ASN A 280 -6.36 2.77 -2.11
C ASN A 280 -6.91 3.73 -1.03
N LEU A 281 -8.07 4.34 -1.29
CA LEU A 281 -8.64 5.31 -0.35
C LEU A 281 -9.06 4.65 0.97
N THR A 282 -9.56 3.42 0.93
CA THR A 282 -9.97 2.68 2.13
C THR A 282 -8.77 2.34 3.03
N THR A 283 -7.57 2.14 2.47
CA THR A 283 -6.38 1.74 3.22
C THR A 283 -5.43 2.89 3.60
N LEU A 284 -5.83 4.15 3.44
CA LEU A 284 -5.01 5.30 3.83
C LEU A 284 -4.51 5.25 5.29
N PRO A 285 -5.31 4.80 6.30
CA PRO A 285 -4.79 4.62 7.66
C PRO A 285 -3.80 3.47 7.80
N TYR A 286 -4.01 2.36 7.08
CA TYR A 286 -3.08 1.24 7.05
C TYR A 286 -1.72 1.67 6.49
N LEU A 287 -1.72 2.56 5.52
CA LEU A 287 -0.53 3.17 4.94
C LEU A 287 0.19 4.13 5.90
N GLY A 288 -0.45 4.55 6.98
CA GLY A 288 0.08 5.56 7.91
C GLY A 288 -0.16 7.01 7.47
N TRP A 289 -0.96 7.24 6.43
CA TRP A 289 -1.26 8.56 5.93
C TRP A 289 -2.14 9.39 6.88
N CYS A 290 -3.17 8.78 7.46
CA CYS A 290 -4.10 9.44 8.37
C CYS A 290 -4.62 8.49 9.44
N SER A 291 -5.31 9.02 10.46
CA SER A 291 -6.00 8.21 11.46
C SER A 291 -7.26 7.56 10.88
N SER A 292 -7.61 6.35 11.35
CA SER A 292 -8.91 5.72 11.07
C SER A 292 -10.10 6.52 11.61
N PHE A 293 -9.87 7.50 12.48
CA PHE A 293 -10.87 8.41 13.01
C PHE A 293 -10.88 9.80 12.34
N ASP A 294 -10.03 10.02 11.34
CA ASP A 294 -10.03 11.28 10.58
C ASP A 294 -11.36 11.47 9.86
N ARG A 295 -11.97 12.67 9.99
CA ARG A 295 -13.31 12.94 9.46
C ARG A 295 -13.37 12.86 7.93
N ILE A 296 -12.34 13.35 7.24
CA ILE A 296 -12.27 13.31 5.77
C ILE A 296 -12.15 11.86 5.33
N TYR A 297 -11.30 11.08 6.02
CA TYR A 297 -11.17 9.65 5.77
C TYR A 297 -12.47 8.89 6.04
N LEU A 298 -13.15 9.14 7.16
CA LEU A 298 -14.42 8.47 7.47
C LEU A 298 -15.50 8.75 6.41
N ASN A 299 -15.58 9.98 5.89
CA ASN A 299 -16.47 10.32 4.78
C ASN A 299 -16.08 9.56 3.50
N THR A 300 -14.77 9.47 3.23
CA THR A 300 -14.22 8.75 2.08
C THR A 300 -14.51 7.26 2.18
N ARG A 301 -14.25 6.65 3.35
CA ARG A 301 -14.53 5.24 3.62
C ARG A 301 -16.02 4.91 3.48
N ALA A 302 -16.90 5.78 4.00
CA ALA A 302 -18.35 5.62 3.87
C ALA A 302 -18.84 5.70 2.42
N PHE A 303 -18.14 6.43 1.56
CA PHE A 303 -18.38 6.42 0.12
C PHE A 303 -17.82 5.13 -0.52
N ALA A 304 -16.57 4.82 -0.30
CA ALA A 304 -15.87 3.69 -0.91
C ALA A 304 -16.58 2.36 -0.64
N LEU A 305 -17.08 2.18 0.59
CA LEU A 305 -17.79 0.97 1.04
C LEU A 305 -19.33 1.08 0.88
N SER A 306 -19.79 1.70 -0.20
CA SER A 306 -21.22 1.85 -0.50
C SER A 306 -21.48 1.72 -2.01
N PRO A 307 -22.74 1.46 -2.44
CA PRO A 307 -23.12 1.40 -3.85
C PRO A 307 -22.88 2.71 -4.64
N ALA A 308 -22.51 3.80 -3.98
CA ALA A 308 -22.10 5.03 -4.67
C ALA A 308 -20.70 4.90 -5.31
N ASN A 309 -19.88 3.98 -4.83
CA ASN A 309 -18.66 3.58 -5.51
C ASN A 309 -18.99 2.55 -6.60
N PRO A 310 -18.68 2.81 -7.89
CA PRO A 310 -19.00 1.90 -8.99
C PRO A 310 -18.34 0.52 -8.90
N TYR A 311 -17.29 0.38 -8.06
CA TYR A 311 -16.59 -0.87 -7.83
C TYR A 311 -16.88 -1.51 -6.46
N TYR A 312 -17.97 -1.09 -5.80
CA TYR A 312 -18.49 -1.79 -4.63
C TYR A 312 -19.58 -2.76 -5.07
N PHE A 313 -19.32 -4.04 -4.97
CA PHE A 313 -20.22 -5.10 -5.35
C PHE A 313 -20.90 -5.74 -4.15
N SER A 314 -22.10 -6.27 -4.33
CA SER A 314 -22.90 -6.86 -3.26
C SER A 314 -23.74 -8.00 -3.80
N GLY A 315 -23.30 -9.21 -3.57
CA GLY A 315 -23.97 -10.44 -3.97
C GLY A 315 -24.38 -11.31 -2.80
N THR A 316 -24.72 -12.56 -3.09
CA THR A 316 -25.25 -13.53 -2.11
C THR A 316 -24.20 -13.98 -1.10
N TYR A 317 -22.93 -14.08 -1.51
CA TYR A 317 -21.86 -14.64 -0.69
C TYR A 317 -20.98 -13.57 -0.06
N ALA A 318 -20.78 -12.45 -0.73
CA ALA A 318 -19.96 -11.38 -0.20
C ALA A 318 -20.38 -10.01 -0.73
N GLN A 319 -19.94 -9.00 0.00
CA GLN A 319 -19.97 -7.61 -0.44
C GLN A 319 -18.62 -6.96 -0.13
N GLY A 320 -18.14 -6.15 -1.06
CA GLY A 320 -16.84 -5.49 -0.89
C GLY A 320 -16.37 -4.76 -2.14
N LEU A 321 -15.16 -4.23 -2.03
CA LEU A 321 -14.49 -3.60 -3.16
C LEU A 321 -14.09 -4.66 -4.18
N GLY A 322 -14.38 -4.37 -5.44
CA GLY A 322 -13.76 -5.00 -6.59
C GLY A 322 -12.76 -4.06 -7.24
N SER A 323 -12.47 -4.31 -8.50
CA SER A 323 -11.52 -3.53 -9.29
C SER A 323 -11.97 -3.46 -10.75
N PRO A 324 -11.68 -2.38 -11.48
CA PRO A 324 -11.85 -2.38 -12.93
C PRO A 324 -10.89 -3.35 -13.65
N HIS A 325 -9.94 -3.94 -12.93
CA HIS A 325 -9.03 -4.98 -13.44
C HIS A 325 -9.76 -6.28 -13.78
N THR A 326 -10.81 -6.60 -13.05
CA THR A 326 -11.61 -7.81 -13.24
C THR A 326 -13.04 -7.48 -13.67
N ASN A 327 -13.81 -8.50 -14.05
CA ASN A 327 -15.18 -8.34 -14.45
C ASN A 327 -16.06 -7.74 -13.34
N PRO A 328 -17.15 -7.03 -13.68
CA PRO A 328 -18.13 -6.60 -12.68
C PRO A 328 -18.63 -7.75 -11.81
N ASN A 329 -18.99 -7.43 -10.56
CA ASN A 329 -19.41 -8.37 -9.52
C ASN A 329 -18.33 -9.35 -9.04
N PHE A 330 -17.06 -9.06 -9.33
CA PHE A 330 -15.92 -9.74 -8.71
C PHE A 330 -15.41 -8.91 -7.52
N VAL A 331 -15.57 -9.45 -6.31
CA VAL A 331 -15.05 -8.86 -5.08
C VAL A 331 -13.60 -9.30 -4.89
N TRP A 332 -12.75 -8.38 -4.49
CA TRP A 332 -11.35 -8.64 -4.23
C TRP A 332 -11.10 -8.83 -2.73
N PRO A 333 -10.50 -9.96 -2.31
CA PRO A 333 -10.10 -10.18 -0.92
C PRO A 333 -9.21 -9.07 -0.35
N LEU A 334 -8.33 -8.46 -1.16
CA LEU A 334 -7.54 -7.31 -0.73
C LEU A 334 -8.41 -6.16 -0.19
N GLY A 335 -9.55 -5.90 -0.83
CA GLY A 335 -10.50 -4.89 -0.37
C GLY A 335 -11.18 -5.26 0.96
N ILE A 336 -11.52 -6.54 1.14
CA ILE A 336 -12.09 -7.07 2.39
C ILE A 336 -11.06 -6.98 3.52
N ILE A 337 -9.82 -7.40 3.26
CA ILE A 337 -8.71 -7.34 4.22
C ILE A 337 -8.39 -5.88 4.58
N GLY A 338 -8.28 -5.00 3.57
CA GLY A 338 -8.03 -3.57 3.78
C GLY A 338 -9.11 -2.91 4.64
N ARG A 339 -10.39 -3.28 4.42
CA ARG A 339 -11.51 -2.86 5.25
C ARG A 339 -11.35 -3.30 6.71
N ALA A 340 -10.92 -4.54 6.94
CA ALA A 340 -10.69 -5.07 8.28
C ALA A 340 -9.50 -4.40 8.99
N LEU A 341 -8.37 -4.21 8.27
CA LEU A 341 -7.15 -3.60 8.81
C LEU A 341 -7.34 -2.12 9.20
N THR A 342 -8.36 -1.46 8.67
CA THR A 342 -8.69 -0.06 8.95
C THR A 342 -9.99 0.10 9.75
N ALA A 343 -10.58 -1.00 10.22
CA ALA A 343 -11.78 -0.99 11.04
C ALA A 343 -11.52 -0.34 12.40
N THR A 344 -12.52 0.37 12.91
CA THR A 344 -12.47 0.98 14.24
C THR A 344 -13.12 0.13 15.33
N GLY A 345 -13.70 -1.03 14.97
CA GLY A 345 -14.37 -1.94 15.88
C GLY A 345 -14.08 -3.41 15.57
N SER A 346 -13.92 -4.22 16.62
CA SER A 346 -13.61 -5.66 16.53
C SER A 346 -14.69 -6.49 15.83
N ALA A 347 -15.95 -6.07 15.91
CA ALA A 347 -17.06 -6.75 15.24
C ALA A 347 -16.92 -6.72 13.71
N GLU A 348 -16.50 -5.59 13.14
CA GLU A 348 -16.24 -5.49 11.71
C GLU A 348 -15.05 -6.36 11.31
N VAL A 349 -13.96 -6.37 12.09
CA VAL A 349 -12.81 -7.23 11.85
C VAL A 349 -13.24 -8.71 11.81
N ALA A 350 -13.98 -9.17 12.83
CA ALA A 350 -14.45 -10.56 12.91
C ALA A 350 -15.33 -10.93 11.70
N GLN A 351 -16.23 -10.04 11.29
CA GLN A 351 -17.08 -10.25 10.13
C GLN A 351 -16.27 -10.42 8.85
N GLN A 352 -15.26 -9.57 8.61
CA GLN A 352 -14.43 -9.69 7.40
C GLN A 352 -13.59 -10.97 7.40
N ILE A 353 -13.05 -11.38 8.54
CA ILE A 353 -12.32 -12.66 8.67
C ILE A 353 -13.26 -13.84 8.34
N THR A 354 -14.48 -13.83 8.86
CA THR A 354 -15.48 -14.86 8.53
C THR A 354 -15.78 -14.91 7.03
N THR A 355 -16.00 -13.74 6.41
CA THR A 355 -16.24 -13.65 4.96
C THR A 355 -15.09 -14.27 4.16
N LEU A 356 -13.83 -13.94 4.51
CA LEU A 356 -12.64 -14.48 3.82
C LEU A 356 -12.55 -16.01 3.97
N ALA A 357 -12.79 -16.54 5.18
CA ALA A 357 -12.78 -17.97 5.43
C ALA A 357 -13.91 -18.75 4.74
N GLU A 358 -15.02 -18.09 4.44
CA GLU A 358 -16.16 -18.68 3.71
C GLU A 358 -16.02 -18.60 2.18
N THR A 359 -15.07 -17.79 1.69
CA THR A 359 -14.88 -17.49 0.26
C THR A 359 -13.51 -17.89 -0.28
N ASP A 360 -12.81 -18.78 0.40
CA ASP A 360 -11.46 -19.27 0.08
C ASP A 360 -11.39 -20.28 -1.07
N GLY A 361 -12.42 -20.41 -1.90
CA GLY A 361 -12.47 -21.37 -2.99
C GLY A 361 -12.52 -22.85 -2.55
N LYS A 362 -12.41 -23.15 -1.26
CA LYS A 362 -12.28 -24.45 -0.60
C LYS A 362 -10.90 -25.12 -0.71
N ASP A 363 -9.91 -24.42 -1.21
CA ASP A 363 -8.51 -24.88 -1.25
C ASP A 363 -7.67 -24.30 -0.11
N GLY A 364 -8.24 -23.38 0.66
CA GLY A 364 -7.58 -22.72 1.81
C GLY A 364 -6.70 -21.54 1.42
N LEU A 365 -6.70 -21.12 0.16
CA LEU A 365 -5.96 -19.95 -0.34
C LEU A 365 -6.88 -18.75 -0.53
N ILE A 366 -6.29 -17.59 -0.51
CA ILE A 366 -6.95 -16.33 -0.82
C ILE A 366 -6.61 -15.95 -2.26
N HIS A 367 -7.64 -15.90 -3.10
CA HIS A 367 -7.51 -15.59 -4.52
C HIS A 367 -7.44 -14.09 -4.81
N GLU A 368 -7.17 -13.73 -6.05
CA GLU A 368 -7.15 -12.33 -6.47
C GLU A 368 -8.53 -11.70 -6.37
N SER A 369 -9.54 -12.33 -6.99
CA SER A 369 -10.94 -11.93 -6.90
C SER A 369 -11.87 -13.12 -7.02
N PHE A 370 -13.10 -12.99 -6.53
CA PHE A 370 -14.14 -14.01 -6.67
C PHE A 370 -15.49 -13.37 -6.98
N TYR A 371 -16.35 -14.12 -7.68
CA TYR A 371 -17.69 -13.68 -8.03
C TYR A 371 -18.58 -13.60 -6.78
N ASP A 372 -19.24 -12.47 -6.56
CA ASP A 372 -20.04 -12.20 -5.36
C ASP A 372 -21.27 -13.08 -5.18
N GLY A 373 -21.76 -13.69 -6.27
CA GLY A 373 -22.81 -14.69 -6.28
C GLY A 373 -22.34 -16.13 -6.22
N GLY A 374 -21.01 -16.41 -6.14
CA GLY A 374 -20.48 -17.78 -6.11
C GLY A 374 -18.96 -17.81 -6.01
N TYR A 375 -18.44 -17.97 -4.79
CA TYR A 375 -17.01 -17.94 -4.45
C TYR A 375 -16.15 -18.98 -5.20
N TRP A 376 -16.73 -20.04 -5.76
CA TRP A 376 -16.03 -21.05 -6.60
C TRP A 376 -15.64 -20.52 -8.00
N ARG A 377 -16.07 -19.31 -8.37
CA ARG A 377 -15.64 -18.61 -9.56
C ARG A 377 -14.68 -17.51 -9.15
N TYR A 378 -13.41 -17.77 -9.27
CA TYR A 378 -12.35 -16.84 -8.88
C TYR A 378 -11.33 -16.63 -10.00
N THR A 379 -10.56 -15.56 -9.89
CA THR A 379 -9.39 -15.27 -10.71
C THR A 379 -8.15 -15.63 -9.95
N ARG A 380 -7.12 -16.12 -10.62
CA ARG A 380 -5.83 -16.56 -10.10
C ARG A 380 -5.96 -17.57 -8.95
N ALA A 381 -5.48 -18.77 -9.18
CA ALA A 381 -5.49 -19.84 -8.19
C ALA A 381 -4.57 -19.51 -6.98
N GLU A 382 -3.46 -18.82 -7.24
CA GLU A 382 -2.51 -18.44 -6.23
C GLU A 382 -2.12 -16.94 -6.38
N PHE A 383 -2.46 -16.13 -5.37
CA PHE A 383 -2.15 -14.73 -5.34
C PHE A 383 -1.40 -14.39 -4.03
N GLY A 384 -0.08 -14.37 -4.10
CA GLY A 384 0.81 -14.23 -2.94
C GLY A 384 0.53 -12.99 -2.10
N TRP A 385 0.23 -11.86 -2.74
CA TRP A 385 -0.11 -10.62 -2.03
C TRP A 385 -1.35 -10.77 -1.14
N ALA A 386 -2.45 -11.33 -1.66
CA ALA A 386 -3.67 -11.52 -0.87
C ALA A 386 -3.47 -12.53 0.26
N ASN A 387 -2.75 -13.63 0.00
CA ASN A 387 -2.42 -14.63 1.02
C ASN A 387 -1.57 -14.05 2.16
N ALA A 388 -0.54 -13.27 1.84
CA ALA A 388 0.31 -12.63 2.84
C ALA A 388 -0.46 -11.59 3.66
N LEU A 389 -1.30 -10.78 3.02
CA LEU A 389 -2.07 -9.76 3.72
C LEU A 389 -3.19 -10.37 4.60
N TYR A 390 -3.77 -11.49 4.18
CA TYR A 390 -4.68 -12.27 5.03
C TYR A 390 -3.97 -12.81 6.27
N ALA A 391 -2.77 -13.35 6.09
CA ALA A 391 -1.94 -13.77 7.22
C ALA A 391 -1.68 -12.58 8.18
N GLU A 392 -1.38 -11.39 7.67
CA GLU A 392 -1.21 -10.20 8.50
C GLU A 392 -2.47 -9.87 9.31
N LEU A 393 -3.64 -9.91 8.68
CA LEU A 393 -4.92 -9.67 9.36
C LEU A 393 -5.11 -10.65 10.52
N LEU A 394 -4.83 -11.93 10.31
CA LEU A 394 -4.95 -12.94 11.36
C LEU A 394 -3.90 -12.77 12.46
N PHE A 395 -2.66 -12.43 12.11
CA PHE A 395 -1.61 -12.14 13.10
C PHE A 395 -1.97 -10.95 13.99
N ARG A 396 -2.64 -9.95 13.45
CA ARG A 396 -3.11 -8.79 14.22
C ARG A 396 -4.34 -9.10 15.08
N SER A 397 -5.19 -10.01 14.64
CA SER A 397 -6.50 -10.28 15.27
C SER A 397 -6.44 -11.37 16.34
N THR A 398 -5.46 -12.26 16.28
CA THR A 398 -5.35 -13.41 17.17
C THR A 398 -4.45 -13.09 18.37
N ALA A 399 -4.98 -13.26 19.59
CA ALA A 399 -4.28 -12.94 20.83
C ALA A 399 -2.90 -13.63 20.97
N GLY A 400 -2.78 -14.90 20.55
CA GLY A 400 -1.52 -15.63 20.60
C GLY A 400 -0.42 -15.03 19.70
N PHE A 401 -0.77 -14.58 18.51
CA PHE A 401 0.17 -13.89 17.62
C PHE A 401 0.45 -12.45 18.05
N ARG A 402 -0.53 -11.77 18.68
CA ARG A 402 -0.35 -10.44 19.27
C ARG A 402 0.66 -10.44 20.42
N ALA A 403 0.73 -11.53 21.18
CA ALA A 403 1.67 -11.68 22.28
C ALA A 403 3.11 -11.94 21.82
N MET A 404 3.35 -12.24 20.54
CA MET A 404 4.69 -12.34 20.00
C MET A 404 5.31 -10.92 19.90
N PRO A 405 6.50 -10.70 20.47
CA PRO A 405 7.11 -9.37 20.49
C PRO A 405 7.39 -8.90 19.05
N PHE A 406 6.58 -8.02 18.59
CA PHE A 406 6.87 -7.15 17.49
C PHE A 406 7.31 -5.85 18.12
N VAL A 407 8.59 -5.54 18.11
CA VAL A 407 9.25 -4.34 18.64
C VAL A 407 8.42 -3.44 19.60
N ASP A 408 9.00 -3.03 20.71
CA ASP A 408 8.38 -2.18 21.73
C ASP A 408 7.45 -1.11 21.14
N GLY A 409 6.16 -1.19 21.42
CA GLY A 409 5.15 -0.24 20.98
C GLY A 409 4.03 -0.90 20.19
N ASP A 410 3.07 -1.40 20.88
CA ASP A 410 1.99 -2.32 20.50
C ASP A 410 0.94 -1.78 19.50
N GLU A 411 1.20 -0.80 18.65
CA GLU A 411 0.08 -0.22 17.89
C GLU A 411 0.21 -0.14 16.38
N ALA A 412 1.35 -0.41 15.78
CA ALA A 412 1.39 -0.44 14.33
C ALA A 412 2.51 -1.32 13.81
N ILE A 413 2.17 -2.30 13.00
CA ILE A 413 3.11 -2.99 12.10
C ILE A 413 3.73 -1.98 11.12
N ILE A 414 3.07 -0.86 10.89
CA ILE A 414 3.67 0.35 10.35
C ILE A 414 3.82 1.30 11.53
N PRO A 415 5.00 1.43 12.14
CA PRO A 415 5.23 2.44 13.16
C PRO A 415 5.44 3.81 12.50
N PHE A 416 4.53 4.22 11.63
CA PHE A 416 4.28 5.61 11.44
C PHE A 416 3.48 6.10 12.65
N GLN A 417 4.03 5.87 13.86
CA GLN A 417 3.80 6.82 14.89
C GLN A 417 4.27 8.14 14.28
N ARG A 418 3.29 9.05 14.19
CA ARG A 418 3.51 10.44 13.85
C ARG A 418 4.90 10.84 14.32
N PRO A 419 5.77 11.44 13.52
CA PRO A 419 6.70 12.38 14.09
C PRO A 419 5.82 13.20 15.05
N ALA A 420 6.29 13.50 16.26
CA ALA A 420 5.51 14.20 17.31
C ALA A 420 4.88 15.51 16.80
N ARG A 421 5.00 15.81 15.54
CA ARG A 421 4.37 16.83 14.69
C ARG A 421 4.07 16.24 13.31
N THR A 422 3.22 15.22 13.21
CA THR A 422 2.47 15.08 11.96
C THR A 422 1.55 16.27 11.95
N PRO A 423 1.66 17.18 10.98
CA PRO A 423 0.61 18.16 10.78
C PRO A 423 -0.67 17.33 10.60
N THR A 424 -1.66 17.48 11.48
CA THR A 424 -3.04 17.28 11.06
C THR A 424 -3.15 17.94 9.68
N LEU A 425 -4.04 17.51 8.80
CA LEU A 425 -4.28 18.17 7.50
C LEU A 425 -4.36 19.71 7.62
N ALA A 426 -4.50 20.25 8.84
CA ALA A 426 -4.41 21.64 9.22
C ALA A 426 -2.96 22.22 9.32
N SER A 427 -1.91 21.40 9.54
CA SER A 427 -0.56 21.93 9.78
C SER A 427 0.26 22.31 8.53
N PRO A 428 0.03 21.74 7.32
CA PRO A 428 0.69 22.25 6.11
C PRO A 428 0.32 23.70 5.79
N LEU A 429 -0.84 24.15 6.26
CA LEU A 429 -1.32 25.51 6.00
C LEU A 429 -0.58 26.57 6.82
N VAL A 430 -0.03 26.21 7.98
CA VAL A 430 0.78 27.11 8.81
C VAL A 430 2.13 27.44 8.14
N GLN A 431 2.67 26.51 7.34
CA GLN A 431 3.91 26.76 6.58
C GLN A 431 3.68 27.57 5.30
N ILE A 432 2.45 27.64 4.80
CA ILE A 432 2.07 28.49 3.67
C ILE A 432 2.01 29.98 4.08
N HIS A 433 2.02 30.28 5.38
CA HIS A 433 2.06 31.64 5.89
C HIS A 433 3.28 32.45 5.41
N ASN A 434 4.40 31.77 5.16
CA ASN A 434 5.59 32.38 4.57
C ASN A 434 5.48 32.65 3.06
N ALA A 435 4.39 32.16 2.42
CA ALA A 435 4.10 32.37 1.01
C ALA A 435 2.91 33.35 0.76
N GLY A 436 2.44 34.06 1.79
CA GLY A 436 1.41 35.11 1.64
C GLY A 436 -0.04 34.61 1.60
N LEU A 437 -0.34 33.38 2.05
CA LEU A 437 -1.71 32.86 2.14
C LEU A 437 -2.24 32.93 3.58
N LEU A 438 -3.41 33.56 3.74
CA LEU A 438 -4.04 33.95 5.02
C LEU A 438 -4.76 32.81 5.80
N TYR A 439 -4.50 31.53 5.50
CA TYR A 439 -5.22 30.41 6.14
C TYR A 439 -4.37 29.72 7.19
N THR A 440 -4.88 29.61 8.41
CA THR A 440 -4.18 29.02 9.54
C THR A 440 -4.51 27.53 9.76
N THR A 441 -5.63 27.02 9.22
CA THR A 441 -6.07 25.63 9.35
C THR A 441 -6.83 25.15 8.12
N LEU A 442 -6.96 23.82 7.92
CA LEU A 442 -7.83 23.26 6.89
C LEU A 442 -9.30 23.67 7.13
N GLY A 443 -9.70 23.86 8.39
CA GLY A 443 -11.02 24.38 8.76
C GLY A 443 -11.28 25.76 8.19
N ASP A 444 -10.29 26.65 8.23
CA ASP A 444 -10.40 28.02 7.68
C ASP A 444 -10.52 27.97 6.15
N LEU A 445 -9.83 27.05 5.51
CA LEU A 445 -9.90 26.82 4.06
C LEU A 445 -11.28 26.29 3.64
N LEU A 446 -11.84 25.38 4.43
CA LEU A 446 -13.16 24.80 4.20
C LEU A 446 -14.29 25.82 4.48
N ALA A 447 -14.10 26.71 5.46
CA ALA A 447 -15.06 27.76 5.80
C ALA A 447 -15.12 28.86 4.74
N GLN A 448 -14.04 29.07 3.99
CA GLN A 448 -13.92 30.12 2.95
C GLN A 448 -14.13 29.59 1.52
N ALA A 449 -14.39 28.28 1.34
CA ALA A 449 -14.79 27.76 0.05
C ALA A 449 -16.09 28.45 -0.40
N PRO A 450 -16.12 29.12 -1.56
CA PRO A 450 -17.32 29.83 -2.00
C PRO A 450 -18.44 28.82 -2.19
N ASN A 451 -19.63 29.17 -1.66
CA ASN A 451 -20.90 28.55 -2.04
C ASN A 451 -21.12 28.77 -3.58
N ARG A 452 -20.41 28.03 -4.39
CA ARG A 452 -20.73 27.95 -5.82
C ARG A 452 -21.93 27.03 -5.96
N ARG A 453 -23.07 27.68 -6.18
CA ARG A 453 -24.29 27.02 -6.64
C ARG A 453 -24.07 26.36 -8.00
#